data_51a8ee8925ad0ca6e29ca52831e193a9
#
_entry.id   51a8ee8925ad0ca6e29ca52831e193a9
#
_cell.length_a   1.000
_cell.length_b   1.000
_cell.length_c   1.000
_cell.angle_alpha   90.00
_cell.angle_beta   90.00
_cell.angle_gamma   90.00
#
_symmetry.space_group_name_H-M   'P 1'
#
loop_
_entity.id
_entity.type
_entity.pdbx_description
1 polymer ?
#
loop_
_entity_poly.entity_id
_entity_poly.type
_entity_poly.pdbx_seq_one_letter_code
_entity_poly.pdbx_strand_id
1 'polypeptide(L)'
;MHTASNSDSDMASPSSFRGHFCLRLLSLAALLLFFSIALAARSQGQEIRRLYATRPPAGYAFIRIAALSEGPPPRVQVNSADLQINEATGASSYRAVPANELLNLSVNGAAISKDVVPDAEAYLTLVISRTNSTWNVQSIDEGQSSSDGLKAKLRFLNLVPGCTATLKIADGPTIFQQAPFGSVQSRTINPVTAKLEGSCDEGNAPLTLPQLRAGDYYSIFLRKDSERLRLTGQLDETEPYRER
;
A
#
# COMPACT_ATOMS: atom_id res chain seq x y z
N MET A 1 91.41 40.60 -29.70
CA MET A 1 90.49 40.85 -30.80
C MET A 1 89.23 40.11 -30.55
N HIS A 2 88.26 40.83 -30.10
CA HIS A 2 86.82 40.90 -30.42
C HIS A 2 86.08 39.56 -30.53
N THR A 3 84.92 39.40 -30.03
CA THR A 3 83.76 40.30 -29.89
C THR A 3 82.78 39.67 -28.90
N ALA A 4 82.01 40.50 -28.21
CA ALA A 4 80.90 40.15 -27.34
C ALA A 4 79.68 39.69 -28.13
N SER A 5 78.86 38.81 -27.57
CA SER A 5 77.49 38.64 -27.96
C SER A 5 76.60 38.44 -26.72
N ASN A 6 75.68 39.33 -26.60
CA ASN A 6 74.61 39.46 -25.65
C ASN A 6 73.59 38.38 -25.90
N SER A 7 73.07 37.72 -24.90
CA SER A 7 71.85 36.95 -25.00
C SER A 7 70.88 37.39 -23.93
N ASP A 8 69.85 38.07 -24.36
CA ASP A 8 68.65 38.39 -23.59
C ASP A 8 67.93 37.12 -23.12
N SER A 9 67.66 37.10 -21.86
CA SER A 9 66.83 36.07 -21.25
C SER A 9 65.41 36.64 -21.02
N ASP A 10 64.50 36.23 -21.89
CA ASP A 10 63.08 36.45 -21.70
C ASP A 10 62.57 35.67 -20.52
N MET A 11 62.17 36.34 -19.45
CA MET A 11 61.40 35.79 -18.34
C MET A 11 59.92 35.73 -18.68
N ALA A 12 59.45 34.55 -19.07
CA ALA A 12 58.03 34.25 -19.20
C ALA A 12 57.39 34.09 -17.82
N SER A 13 56.43 34.94 -17.51
CA SER A 13 55.63 34.91 -16.28
C SER A 13 54.59 33.80 -16.28
N PRO A 14 54.51 32.90 -15.25
CA PRO A 14 53.44 31.94 -15.13
C PRO A 14 52.35 32.47 -14.21
N SER A 15 51.33 33.12 -14.73
CA SER A 15 50.15 33.49 -13.92
C SER A 15 48.90 33.64 -14.75
N SER A 16 48.08 32.60 -14.85
CA SER A 16 46.61 32.75 -14.91
C SER A 16 45.82 31.40 -14.88
N PHE A 17 46.48 30.25 -14.80
CA PHE A 17 45.76 28.97 -14.92
C PHE A 17 45.20 28.40 -13.61
N ARG A 18 45.55 28.94 -12.45
CA ARG A 18 45.12 28.44 -11.12
C ARG A 18 43.74 28.92 -10.65
N GLY A 19 43.28 30.08 -11.14
CA GLY A 19 42.02 30.66 -10.66
C GLY A 19 40.75 29.96 -11.12
N HIS A 20 40.72 29.48 -12.36
CA HIS A 20 39.51 28.87 -12.93
C HIS A 20 39.25 27.42 -12.48
N PHE A 21 40.28 26.73 -12.05
CA PHE A 21 40.13 25.34 -11.58
C PHE A 21 39.52 25.28 -10.16
N CYS A 22 39.93 26.18 -9.27
CA CYS A 22 39.35 26.28 -7.92
C CYS A 22 37.89 26.74 -7.95
N LEU A 23 37.51 27.65 -8.84
CA LEU A 23 36.13 28.13 -8.94
C LEU A 23 35.16 27.09 -9.44
N ARG A 24 35.61 26.23 -10.37
CA ARG A 24 34.82 25.08 -10.87
C ARG A 24 34.64 23.97 -9.86
N LEU A 25 35.65 23.67 -9.02
CA LEU A 25 35.57 22.71 -7.94
C LEU A 25 34.61 23.17 -6.82
N LEU A 26 34.62 24.45 -6.47
CA LEU A 26 33.70 25.04 -5.50
C LEU A 26 32.24 25.00 -5.98
N SER A 27 32.00 25.27 -7.27
CA SER A 27 30.64 25.20 -7.82
C SER A 27 30.09 23.77 -7.90
N LEU A 28 30.94 22.77 -8.19
CA LEU A 28 30.51 21.36 -8.18
C LEU A 28 30.20 20.86 -6.75
N ALA A 29 31.01 21.25 -5.77
CA ALA A 29 30.78 20.92 -4.36
C ALA A 29 29.47 21.55 -3.83
N ALA A 30 29.18 22.80 -4.18
CA ALA A 30 27.92 23.45 -3.83
C ALA A 30 26.71 22.76 -4.46
N LEU A 31 26.81 22.33 -5.73
CA LEU A 31 25.72 21.64 -6.43
C LEU A 31 25.42 20.27 -5.80
N LEU A 32 26.45 19.52 -5.39
CA LEU A 32 26.29 18.24 -4.70
C LEU A 32 25.71 18.40 -3.30
N LEU A 33 26.04 19.48 -2.58
CA LEU A 33 25.43 19.77 -1.28
C LEU A 33 23.93 20.10 -1.41
N PHE A 34 23.54 20.91 -2.39
CA PHE A 34 22.13 21.22 -2.64
C PHE A 34 21.33 19.98 -3.04
N PHE A 35 21.93 19.06 -3.82
CA PHE A 35 21.25 17.83 -4.21
C PHE A 35 21.03 16.87 -3.03
N SER A 36 22.00 16.77 -2.10
CA SER A 36 21.86 15.93 -0.89
C SER A 36 20.83 16.48 0.09
N ILE A 37 20.70 17.80 0.25
CA ILE A 37 19.68 18.42 1.10
C ILE A 37 18.27 18.20 0.52
N ALA A 38 18.11 18.24 -0.81
CA ALA A 38 16.83 18.00 -1.47
C ALA A 38 16.35 16.56 -1.36
N LEU A 39 17.27 15.56 -1.30
CA LEU A 39 16.90 14.16 -1.07
C LEU A 39 16.48 13.92 0.39
N ALA A 40 17.15 14.53 1.36
CA ALA A 40 16.81 14.39 2.78
C ALA A 40 15.43 15.00 3.10
N ALA A 41 15.05 16.10 2.48
CA ALA A 41 13.74 16.71 2.68
C ALA A 41 12.57 15.86 2.14
N ARG A 42 12.80 15.05 1.10
CA ARG A 42 11.77 14.14 0.56
C ARG A 42 11.49 12.95 1.48
N SER A 43 12.50 12.43 2.18
CA SER A 43 12.31 11.30 3.10
C SER A 43 11.51 11.68 4.35
N GLN A 44 11.71 12.86 4.89
CA GLN A 44 10.98 13.33 6.08
C GLN A 44 9.48 13.55 5.80
N GLY A 45 9.12 14.02 4.61
CA GLY A 45 7.71 14.22 4.24
C GLY A 45 6.91 12.92 4.10
N GLN A 46 7.57 11.81 3.79
CA GLN A 46 6.92 10.50 3.71
C GLN A 46 6.71 9.86 5.09
N GLU A 47 7.61 10.05 6.03
CA GLU A 47 7.43 9.54 7.40
C GLU A 47 6.30 10.25 8.15
N ILE A 48 6.18 11.57 8.00
CA ILE A 48 5.11 12.33 8.65
C ILE A 48 3.73 11.92 8.11
N ARG A 49 3.59 11.64 6.81
CA ARG A 49 2.33 11.17 6.22
C ARG A 49 1.88 9.81 6.74
N ARG A 50 2.79 8.94 7.18
CA ARG A 50 2.48 7.63 7.75
C ARG A 50 1.96 7.68 9.19
N LEU A 51 2.28 8.73 9.93
CA LEU A 51 1.80 8.92 11.32
C LEU A 51 0.30 9.22 11.39
N TYR A 52 -0.30 9.64 10.30
CA TYR A 52 -1.73 9.92 10.22
C TYR A 52 -2.39 8.89 9.30
N ALA A 53 -3.43 8.23 9.81
CA ALA A 53 -4.27 7.37 8.97
C ALA A 53 -4.72 8.16 7.73
N THR A 54 -4.49 7.60 6.54
CA THR A 54 -5.02 8.18 5.31
C THR A 54 -6.54 8.15 5.41
N ARG A 55 -7.19 9.31 5.43
CA ARG A 55 -8.64 9.43 5.44
C ARG A 55 -9.15 9.70 4.03
N PRO A 56 -10.35 9.24 3.67
CA PRO A 56 -10.98 9.68 2.45
C PRO A 56 -11.09 11.21 2.42
N PRO A 57 -10.96 11.85 1.26
CA PRO A 57 -11.31 13.27 1.12
C PRO A 57 -12.76 13.51 1.53
N ALA A 58 -13.11 14.75 1.93
CA ALA A 58 -14.48 15.09 2.28
C ALA A 58 -15.44 14.77 1.12
N GLY A 59 -16.55 14.10 1.39
CA GLY A 59 -17.50 13.64 0.38
C GLY A 59 -17.07 12.38 -0.40
N TYR A 60 -16.01 11.70 0.02
CA TYR A 60 -15.53 10.45 -0.58
C TYR A 60 -15.52 9.30 0.43
N ALA A 61 -15.50 8.08 -0.10
CA ALA A 61 -15.23 6.85 0.60
C ALA A 61 -13.97 6.18 -0.01
N PHE A 62 -13.32 5.31 0.74
CA PHE A 62 -12.30 4.41 0.21
C PHE A 62 -12.91 3.04 -0.03
N ILE A 63 -12.72 2.52 -1.24
CA ILE A 63 -13.08 1.15 -1.58
C ILE A 63 -11.88 0.36 -2.03
N ARG A 64 -11.86 -0.93 -1.75
CA ARG A 64 -10.96 -1.91 -2.37
C ARG A 64 -11.74 -3.13 -2.81
N ILE A 65 -11.14 -3.91 -3.70
CA ILE A 65 -11.67 -5.19 -4.15
C ILE A 65 -10.94 -6.32 -3.43
N ALA A 66 -11.68 -7.36 -3.04
CA ALA A 66 -11.14 -8.66 -2.69
C ALA A 66 -11.80 -9.74 -3.57
N ALA A 67 -11.02 -10.43 -4.39
CA ALA A 67 -11.53 -11.44 -5.31
C ALA A 67 -11.45 -12.85 -4.72
N LEU A 68 -12.58 -13.56 -4.74
CA LEU A 68 -12.71 -14.97 -4.39
C LEU A 68 -12.85 -15.79 -5.67
N SER A 69 -11.89 -15.72 -6.55
CA SER A 69 -11.86 -16.49 -7.79
C SER A 69 -10.68 -17.45 -7.80
N GLU A 70 -10.90 -18.64 -8.33
CA GLU A 70 -9.81 -19.54 -8.66
C GLU A 70 -9.08 -19.05 -9.91
N GLY A 71 -7.75 -19.14 -9.91
CA GLY A 71 -6.93 -18.68 -11.02
C GLY A 71 -6.62 -17.17 -10.99
N PRO A 72 -6.31 -16.58 -12.17
CA PRO A 72 -5.94 -15.17 -12.24
C PRO A 72 -7.10 -14.28 -11.79
N PRO A 73 -6.80 -13.15 -11.11
CA PRO A 73 -7.83 -12.24 -10.64
C PRO A 73 -8.64 -11.67 -11.81
N PRO A 74 -9.95 -11.48 -11.64
CA PRO A 74 -10.78 -10.87 -12.67
C PRO A 74 -10.44 -9.39 -12.85
N ARG A 75 -10.67 -8.86 -14.05
CA ARG A 75 -10.62 -7.43 -14.30
C ARG A 75 -11.87 -6.78 -13.68
N VAL A 76 -11.66 -5.89 -12.72
CA VAL A 76 -12.75 -5.18 -12.04
C VAL A 76 -12.66 -3.70 -12.35
N GLN A 77 -13.80 -3.12 -12.74
CA GLN A 77 -13.93 -1.67 -12.94
C GLN A 77 -14.96 -1.10 -11.98
N VAL A 78 -14.62 0.05 -11.41
CA VAL A 78 -15.51 0.85 -10.59
C VAL A 78 -15.57 2.25 -11.18
N ASN A 79 -16.76 2.73 -11.50
CA ASN A 79 -16.97 4.01 -12.18
C ASN A 79 -16.07 4.15 -13.42
N SER A 80 -16.02 3.09 -14.25
CA SER A 80 -15.19 2.98 -15.47
C SER A 80 -13.68 3.00 -15.26
N ALA A 81 -13.18 2.95 -14.03
CA ALA A 81 -11.76 2.89 -13.72
C ALA A 81 -11.36 1.49 -13.25
N ASP A 82 -10.29 0.91 -13.84
CA ASP A 82 -9.77 -0.39 -13.46
C ASP A 82 -9.14 -0.34 -12.05
N LEU A 83 -9.51 -1.29 -11.17
CA LEU A 83 -8.81 -1.57 -9.92
C LEU A 83 -7.90 -2.77 -10.11
N GLN A 84 -6.60 -2.56 -9.90
CA GLN A 84 -5.61 -3.61 -10.02
C GLN A 84 -5.63 -4.51 -8.78
N ILE A 85 -5.96 -5.80 -8.98
CA ILE A 85 -5.94 -6.80 -7.91
C ILE A 85 -4.55 -7.43 -7.89
N ASN A 86 -3.93 -7.45 -6.72
CA ASN A 86 -2.66 -8.15 -6.52
C ASN A 86 -2.90 -9.66 -6.52
N GLU A 87 -2.26 -10.40 -7.42
CA GLU A 87 -2.42 -11.86 -7.57
C GLU A 87 -2.05 -12.64 -6.30
N ALA A 88 -1.02 -12.20 -5.58
CA ALA A 88 -0.55 -12.88 -4.38
C ALA A 88 -1.54 -12.76 -3.22
N THR A 89 -2.20 -11.61 -3.07
CA THR A 89 -3.13 -11.35 -1.97
C THR A 89 -4.59 -11.51 -2.36
N GLY A 90 -4.90 -11.38 -3.65
CA GLY A 90 -6.27 -11.37 -4.18
C GLY A 90 -7.04 -10.10 -3.85
N ALA A 91 -6.35 -9.04 -3.44
CA ALA A 91 -6.97 -7.77 -3.08
C ALA A 91 -6.28 -6.58 -3.77
N SER A 92 -7.03 -5.49 -3.99
CA SER A 92 -6.50 -4.24 -4.53
C SER A 92 -6.05 -3.30 -3.42
N SER A 93 -5.33 -2.22 -3.78
CA SER A 93 -5.22 -1.02 -2.96
C SER A 93 -6.58 -0.33 -2.83
N TYR A 94 -6.70 0.60 -1.88
CA TYR A 94 -7.89 1.44 -1.77
C TYR A 94 -7.89 2.52 -2.85
N ARG A 95 -9.10 2.84 -3.32
CA ARG A 95 -9.36 3.97 -4.21
C ARG A 95 -10.46 4.85 -3.62
N ALA A 96 -10.28 6.18 -3.74
CA ALA A 96 -11.31 7.14 -3.39
C ALA A 96 -12.42 7.13 -4.46
N VAL A 97 -13.67 7.04 -4.02
CA VAL A 97 -14.88 7.13 -4.85
C VAL A 97 -15.84 8.14 -4.22
N PRO A 98 -16.68 8.82 -5.00
CA PRO A 98 -17.71 9.67 -4.44
C PRO A 98 -18.60 8.91 -3.46
N ALA A 99 -18.87 9.50 -2.30
CA ALA A 99 -19.78 8.95 -1.31
C ALA A 99 -21.23 9.33 -1.63
N ASN A 100 -22.18 8.56 -1.09
CA ASN A 100 -23.62 8.74 -1.30
C ASN A 100 -24.06 8.67 -2.77
N GLU A 101 -23.24 8.09 -3.62
CA GLU A 101 -23.53 7.84 -5.03
C GLU A 101 -23.47 6.35 -5.35
N LEU A 102 -24.32 5.91 -6.29
CA LEU A 102 -24.31 4.52 -6.76
C LEU A 102 -23.03 4.22 -7.52
N LEU A 103 -22.31 3.18 -7.12
CA LEU A 103 -21.13 2.71 -7.83
C LEU A 103 -21.50 1.88 -9.06
N ASN A 104 -20.95 2.23 -10.20
CA ASN A 104 -21.03 1.41 -11.41
C ASN A 104 -19.92 0.35 -11.37
N LEU A 105 -20.33 -0.90 -11.17
CA LEU A 105 -19.40 -2.03 -11.05
C LEU A 105 -19.48 -2.92 -12.28
N SER A 106 -18.31 -3.33 -12.81
CA SER A 106 -18.24 -4.39 -13.82
C SER A 106 -17.09 -5.34 -13.54
N VAL A 107 -17.28 -6.60 -13.89
CA VAL A 107 -16.28 -7.67 -13.75
C VAL A 107 -16.15 -8.38 -15.08
N ASN A 108 -14.92 -8.38 -15.65
CA ASN A 108 -14.63 -8.90 -16.99
C ASN A 108 -15.57 -8.33 -18.08
N GLY A 109 -15.94 -7.05 -17.94
CA GLY A 109 -16.86 -6.34 -18.84
C GLY A 109 -18.35 -6.59 -18.60
N ALA A 110 -18.72 -7.52 -17.70
CA ALA A 110 -20.12 -7.73 -17.32
C ALA A 110 -20.51 -6.79 -16.18
N ALA A 111 -21.58 -6.03 -16.35
CA ALA A 111 -22.12 -5.17 -15.29
C ALA A 111 -22.65 -6.01 -14.13
N ILE A 112 -22.45 -5.51 -12.90
CA ILE A 112 -22.99 -6.12 -11.68
C ILE A 112 -24.27 -5.40 -11.30
N SER A 113 -25.33 -6.18 -11.08
CA SER A 113 -26.67 -5.64 -10.77
C SER A 113 -26.88 -5.25 -9.30
N LYS A 114 -25.83 -5.25 -8.47
CA LYS A 114 -25.96 -4.93 -7.06
C LYS A 114 -25.67 -3.45 -6.82
N ASP A 115 -26.61 -2.79 -6.16
CA ASP A 115 -26.46 -1.41 -5.73
C ASP A 115 -25.46 -1.34 -4.55
N VAL A 116 -24.41 -0.58 -4.74
CA VAL A 116 -23.43 -0.25 -3.71
C VAL A 116 -23.34 1.27 -3.63
N VAL A 117 -23.79 1.82 -2.51
CA VAL A 117 -23.72 3.26 -2.21
C VAL A 117 -22.87 3.41 -0.96
N PRO A 118 -21.61 3.87 -1.07
CA PRO A 118 -20.74 4.03 0.08
C PRO A 118 -21.11 5.27 0.89
N ASP A 119 -21.08 5.18 2.21
CA ASP A 119 -21.21 6.33 3.09
C ASP A 119 -19.96 7.20 3.04
N ALA A 120 -20.09 8.48 3.37
CA ALA A 120 -18.95 9.40 3.45
C ALA A 120 -17.94 8.94 4.52
N GLU A 121 -16.66 9.05 4.18
CA GLU A 121 -15.53 8.65 5.03
C GLU A 121 -15.46 7.13 5.35
N ALA A 122 -16.33 6.30 4.73
CA ALA A 122 -16.32 4.86 4.90
C ALA A 122 -15.09 4.21 4.26
N TYR A 123 -14.73 3.04 4.80
CA TYR A 123 -13.78 2.10 4.20
C TYR A 123 -14.52 0.82 3.89
N LEU A 124 -14.58 0.46 2.62
CA LEU A 124 -15.32 -0.71 2.16
C LEU A 124 -14.42 -1.69 1.43
N THR A 125 -14.55 -2.98 1.76
CA THR A 125 -14.05 -4.06 0.92
C THR A 125 -15.22 -4.64 0.12
N LEU A 126 -15.13 -4.56 -1.21
CA LEU A 126 -16.06 -5.21 -2.13
C LEU A 126 -15.53 -6.60 -2.47
N VAL A 127 -16.17 -7.61 -1.92
CA VAL A 127 -15.82 -9.02 -2.15
C VAL A 127 -16.50 -9.48 -3.43
N ILE A 128 -15.68 -9.80 -4.44
CA ILE A 128 -16.13 -10.33 -5.73
C ILE A 128 -16.03 -11.85 -5.71
N SER A 129 -17.14 -12.51 -5.96
CA SER A 129 -17.21 -13.97 -6.05
C SER A 129 -17.97 -14.41 -7.28
N ARG A 130 -17.79 -15.67 -7.69
CA ARG A 130 -18.52 -16.24 -8.84
C ARG A 130 -19.30 -17.47 -8.40
N THR A 131 -20.60 -17.46 -8.67
CA THR A 131 -21.49 -18.59 -8.41
C THR A 131 -22.26 -18.91 -9.67
N ASN A 132 -22.23 -20.15 -10.14
CA ASN A 132 -22.95 -20.58 -11.35
C ASN A 132 -22.75 -19.65 -12.54
N SER A 133 -21.50 -19.26 -12.81
CA SER A 133 -21.12 -18.33 -13.88
C SER A 133 -21.56 -16.88 -13.70
N THR A 134 -22.25 -16.55 -12.62
CA THR A 134 -22.69 -15.18 -12.30
C THR A 134 -21.74 -14.53 -11.30
N TRP A 135 -21.35 -13.28 -11.57
CA TRP A 135 -20.55 -12.50 -10.63
C TRP A 135 -21.45 -11.89 -9.55
N ASN A 136 -21.01 -12.02 -8.32
CA ASN A 136 -21.66 -11.47 -7.14
C ASN A 136 -20.73 -10.51 -6.43
N VAL A 137 -21.29 -9.50 -5.78
CA VAL A 137 -20.58 -8.53 -4.95
C VAL A 137 -21.18 -8.52 -3.55
N GLN A 138 -20.35 -8.61 -2.54
CA GLN A 138 -20.72 -8.36 -1.15
C GLN A 138 -19.87 -7.19 -0.63
N SER A 139 -20.48 -6.18 -0.05
CA SER A 139 -19.77 -5.09 0.63
C SER A 139 -19.54 -5.43 2.09
N ILE A 140 -18.33 -5.21 2.56
CA ILE A 140 -17.93 -5.30 3.97
C ILE A 140 -17.54 -3.89 4.40
N ASP A 141 -18.24 -3.34 5.37
CA ASP A 141 -17.85 -2.09 6.02
C ASP A 141 -16.74 -2.39 7.05
N GLU A 142 -15.60 -1.74 6.88
CA GLU A 142 -14.44 -1.92 7.76
C GLU A 142 -14.42 -0.95 8.94
N GLY A 143 -15.44 -0.12 9.04
CA GLY A 143 -15.55 0.94 10.03
C GLY A 143 -14.58 2.10 9.78
N GLN A 144 -14.67 3.10 10.64
CA GLN A 144 -13.77 4.25 10.57
C GLN A 144 -12.35 3.91 11.03
N SER A 145 -11.38 4.50 10.38
CA SER A 145 -9.98 4.32 10.75
C SER A 145 -9.61 5.26 11.89
N SER A 146 -9.72 4.78 13.14
CA SER A 146 -9.04 5.44 14.25
C SER A 146 -7.64 4.85 14.40
N SER A 147 -6.59 5.65 14.40
CA SER A 147 -5.21 5.18 14.60
C SER A 147 -4.57 5.83 15.82
N ASP A 148 -3.91 5.00 16.61
CA ASP A 148 -2.80 5.43 17.43
C ASP A 148 -1.56 5.43 16.52
N GLY A 149 -1.08 6.61 16.10
CA GLY A 149 0.05 6.75 15.18
C GLY A 149 1.35 6.11 15.67
N LEU A 150 1.43 5.66 16.93
CA LEU A 150 2.58 4.97 17.51
C LEU A 150 2.50 3.44 17.38
N LYS A 151 1.38 2.92 16.88
CA LYS A 151 1.13 1.49 16.75
C LYS A 151 0.75 1.12 15.33
N ALA A 152 0.85 -0.16 15.00
CA ALA A 152 0.29 -0.71 13.77
C ALA A 152 -1.14 -1.22 14.03
N LYS A 153 -1.97 -1.24 12.99
CA LYS A 153 -3.33 -1.81 13.04
C LYS A 153 -3.42 -3.04 12.16
N LEU A 154 -3.80 -4.15 12.75
CA LEU A 154 -4.19 -5.35 12.01
C LEU A 154 -5.68 -5.32 11.75
N ARG A 155 -6.09 -5.71 10.54
CA ARG A 155 -7.45 -6.05 10.16
C ARG A 155 -7.49 -7.50 9.70
N PHE A 156 -8.45 -8.26 10.17
CA PHE A 156 -8.66 -9.63 9.75
C PHE A 156 -10.03 -9.77 9.09
N LEU A 157 -10.03 -10.17 7.84
CA LEU A 157 -11.22 -10.38 7.03
C LEU A 157 -11.38 -11.89 6.80
N ASN A 158 -12.48 -12.44 7.30
CA ASN A 158 -12.87 -13.81 6.97
C ASN A 158 -13.70 -13.81 5.70
N LEU A 159 -13.14 -14.34 4.62
CA LEU A 159 -13.75 -14.43 3.30
C LEU A 159 -14.09 -15.88 2.91
N VAL A 160 -14.15 -16.80 3.88
CA VAL A 160 -14.50 -18.23 3.68
C VAL A 160 -15.98 -18.44 4.01
N PRO A 161 -16.85 -18.71 3.01
CA PRO A 161 -18.26 -18.99 3.26
C PRO A 161 -18.44 -20.20 4.18
N GLY A 162 -19.38 -20.10 5.13
CA GLY A 162 -19.70 -21.18 6.08
C GLY A 162 -18.66 -21.39 7.18
N CYS A 163 -17.62 -20.57 7.25
CA CYS A 163 -16.56 -20.67 8.25
C CYS A 163 -16.70 -19.60 9.34
N THR A 164 -16.50 -20.00 10.58
CA THR A 164 -16.24 -19.11 11.70
C THR A 164 -14.75 -19.15 12.03
N ALA A 165 -14.01 -18.13 11.57
CA ALA A 165 -12.56 -18.15 11.55
C ALA A 165 -11.92 -17.70 12.87
N THR A 166 -10.71 -18.21 13.09
CA THR A 166 -9.81 -17.79 14.17
C THR A 166 -8.47 -17.40 13.57
N LEU A 167 -7.86 -16.33 14.09
CA LEU A 167 -6.48 -15.95 13.78
C LEU A 167 -5.67 -15.93 15.07
N LYS A 168 -4.56 -16.66 15.11
CA LYS A 168 -3.65 -16.72 16.25
C LYS A 168 -2.19 -16.47 15.83
N ILE A 169 -1.33 -16.21 16.78
CA ILE A 169 0.12 -16.36 16.60
C ILE A 169 0.41 -17.87 16.57
N ALA A 170 1.19 -18.34 15.61
CA ALA A 170 1.62 -19.73 15.57
C ALA A 170 2.32 -20.06 16.89
N ASP A 171 1.87 -21.16 17.54
CA ASP A 171 2.34 -21.59 18.87
C ASP A 171 2.15 -20.53 19.99
N GLY A 172 1.18 -19.61 19.80
CA GLY A 172 0.95 -18.49 20.70
C GLY A 172 -0.53 -18.13 20.90
N PRO A 173 -0.81 -16.96 21.47
CA PRO A 173 -2.15 -16.54 21.80
C PRO A 173 -3.01 -16.24 20.56
N THR A 174 -4.32 -16.39 20.73
CA THR A 174 -5.33 -15.96 19.75
C THR A 174 -5.39 -14.43 19.68
N ILE A 175 -5.40 -13.92 18.44
CA ILE A 175 -5.52 -12.48 18.14
C ILE A 175 -6.98 -12.13 17.89
N PHE A 176 -7.65 -12.90 17.01
CA PHE A 176 -9.06 -12.78 16.66
C PHE A 176 -9.73 -14.13 16.74
N GLN A 177 -10.93 -14.17 17.25
CA GLN A 177 -11.71 -15.40 17.40
C GLN A 177 -13.14 -15.18 16.94
N GLN A 178 -13.81 -16.26 16.54
CA GLN A 178 -15.20 -16.25 16.14
C GLN A 178 -15.53 -15.18 15.06
N ALA A 179 -14.66 -15.02 14.08
CA ALA A 179 -14.89 -14.11 12.95
C ALA A 179 -15.81 -14.80 11.92
N PRO A 180 -17.10 -14.43 11.78
CA PRO A 180 -17.98 -15.04 10.79
C PRO A 180 -17.59 -14.63 9.36
N PHE A 181 -18.08 -15.37 8.37
CA PHE A 181 -17.92 -14.99 6.97
C PHE A 181 -18.40 -13.57 6.69
N GLY A 182 -17.63 -12.82 5.91
CA GLY A 182 -17.96 -11.44 5.53
C GLY A 182 -17.78 -10.43 6.67
N SER A 183 -17.10 -10.79 7.74
CA SER A 183 -16.78 -9.87 8.84
C SER A 183 -15.35 -9.35 8.77
N VAL A 184 -15.14 -8.20 9.40
CA VAL A 184 -13.82 -7.65 9.69
C VAL A 184 -13.67 -7.47 11.19
N GLN A 185 -12.53 -7.92 11.72
CA GLN A 185 -12.10 -7.62 13.08
C GLN A 185 -10.80 -6.82 13.03
N SER A 186 -10.59 -5.88 13.95
CA SER A 186 -9.38 -5.07 13.96
C SER A 186 -8.77 -4.97 15.35
N ARG A 187 -7.44 -4.89 15.41
CA ARG A 187 -6.68 -4.74 16.64
C ARG A 187 -5.44 -3.89 16.41
N THR A 188 -5.19 -2.98 17.33
CA THR A 188 -3.95 -2.20 17.37
C THR A 188 -2.88 -3.01 18.08
N ILE A 189 -1.69 -3.09 17.49
CA ILE A 189 -0.55 -3.85 18.00
C ILE A 189 0.72 -3.00 18.00
N ASN A 190 1.67 -3.33 18.86
CA ASN A 190 3.02 -2.82 18.70
C ASN A 190 3.65 -3.42 17.44
N PRO A 191 4.49 -2.69 16.68
CA PRO A 191 5.21 -3.24 15.55
C PRO A 191 6.00 -4.48 15.95
N VAL A 192 5.72 -5.61 15.31
CA VAL A 192 6.31 -6.92 15.61
C VAL A 192 6.31 -7.79 14.36
N THR A 193 7.29 -8.66 14.24
CA THR A 193 7.27 -9.78 13.30
C THR A 193 6.70 -11.01 14.00
N ALA A 194 5.82 -11.74 13.35
CA ALA A 194 5.21 -12.94 13.90
C ALA A 194 4.83 -13.92 12.78
N LYS A 195 4.79 -15.20 13.11
CA LYS A 195 4.10 -16.19 12.29
C LYS A 195 2.66 -16.28 12.77
N LEU A 196 1.74 -16.11 11.87
CA LEU A 196 0.30 -16.16 12.11
C LEU A 196 -0.27 -17.45 11.53
N GLU A 197 -1.36 -17.91 12.10
CA GLU A 197 -2.13 -19.05 11.62
C GLU A 197 -3.61 -18.68 11.65
N GLY A 198 -4.23 -18.69 10.45
CA GLY A 198 -5.67 -18.56 10.29
C GLY A 198 -6.30 -19.93 10.17
N SER A 199 -7.40 -20.19 10.84
CA SER A 199 -8.06 -21.48 10.84
C SER A 199 -9.57 -21.39 10.69
N CYS A 200 -10.14 -22.41 10.07
CA CYS A 200 -11.54 -22.79 10.05
C CYS A 200 -11.64 -24.24 10.56
N ASP A 201 -12.86 -24.76 10.69
CA ASP A 201 -13.10 -26.12 11.17
C ASP A 201 -12.36 -27.19 10.34
N GLU A 202 -12.13 -26.94 9.05
CA GLU A 202 -11.55 -27.88 8.10
C GLU A 202 -10.04 -27.68 7.83
N GLY A 203 -9.34 -26.84 8.59
CA GLY A 203 -7.91 -26.66 8.36
C GLY A 203 -7.33 -25.33 8.84
N ASN A 204 -6.05 -25.17 8.55
CA ASN A 204 -5.30 -23.96 8.89
C ASN A 204 -4.44 -23.48 7.72
N ALA A 205 -4.07 -22.21 7.76
CA ALA A 205 -3.18 -21.56 6.78
C ALA A 205 -2.20 -20.63 7.49
N PRO A 206 -0.89 -20.75 7.20
CA PRO A 206 0.11 -19.88 7.80
C PRO A 206 0.29 -18.56 7.03
N LEU A 207 0.75 -17.52 7.74
CA LEU A 207 1.20 -16.25 7.19
C LEU A 207 2.37 -15.71 8.02
N THR A 208 3.44 -15.30 7.39
CA THR A 208 4.46 -14.53 8.08
C THR A 208 4.11 -13.05 8.01
N LEU A 209 3.86 -12.44 9.16
CA LEU A 209 3.63 -11.01 9.28
C LEU A 209 4.95 -10.28 8.99
N PRO A 210 5.00 -9.36 8.04
CA PRO A 210 6.20 -8.56 7.81
C PRO A 210 6.49 -7.66 9.00
N GLN A 211 7.68 -7.08 9.06
CA GLN A 211 7.97 -6.07 10.05
C GLN A 211 7.16 -4.80 9.76
N LEU A 212 6.11 -4.62 10.54
CA LEU A 212 5.28 -3.43 10.49
C LEU A 212 5.97 -2.25 11.19
N ARG A 213 5.61 -1.05 10.80
CA ARG A 213 6.04 0.20 11.42
C ARG A 213 4.89 0.84 12.18
N ALA A 214 5.20 1.77 13.04
CA ALA A 214 4.18 2.64 13.65
C ALA A 214 3.39 3.38 12.55
N GLY A 215 2.08 3.40 12.67
CA GLY A 215 1.16 3.97 11.68
C GLY A 215 0.77 3.03 10.54
N ASP A 216 1.40 1.85 10.39
CA ASP A 216 1.01 0.91 9.35
C ASP A 216 -0.36 0.29 9.64
N TYR A 217 -1.13 0.12 8.58
CA TYR A 217 -2.35 -0.68 8.52
C TYR A 217 -2.08 -1.91 7.67
N TYR A 218 -2.39 -3.07 8.20
CA TYR A 218 -2.14 -4.33 7.52
C TYR A 218 -3.40 -5.19 7.53
N SER A 219 -3.90 -5.49 6.35
CA SER A 219 -5.08 -6.34 6.18
C SER A 219 -4.67 -7.77 5.90
N ILE A 220 -5.32 -8.69 6.61
CA ILE A 220 -5.13 -10.14 6.54
C ILE A 220 -6.43 -10.74 6.01
N PHE A 221 -6.35 -11.52 4.94
CA PHE A 221 -7.48 -12.16 4.30
C PHE A 221 -7.38 -13.68 4.46
N LEU A 222 -8.37 -14.27 5.11
CA LEU A 222 -8.56 -15.72 5.07
C LEU A 222 -9.54 -16.05 3.97
N ARG A 223 -9.11 -16.84 3.01
CA ARG A 223 -9.91 -17.24 1.85
C ARG A 223 -9.69 -18.72 1.55
N LYS A 224 -10.56 -19.31 0.75
CA LYS A 224 -10.41 -20.66 0.21
C LYS A 224 -9.95 -20.55 -1.25
N ASP A 225 -8.92 -21.27 -1.62
CA ASP A 225 -8.44 -21.43 -2.97
C ASP A 225 -8.60 -22.89 -3.33
N SER A 226 -9.59 -23.18 -4.18
CA SER A 226 -10.12 -24.53 -4.37
C SER A 226 -10.55 -25.13 -3.01
N GLU A 227 -9.91 -26.23 -2.57
CA GLU A 227 -10.22 -26.87 -1.29
C GLU A 227 -9.28 -26.48 -0.13
N ARG A 228 -8.33 -25.56 -0.37
CA ARG A 228 -7.32 -25.20 0.63
C ARG A 228 -7.55 -23.80 1.21
N LEU A 229 -7.42 -23.72 2.53
CA LEU A 229 -7.35 -22.41 3.18
C LEU A 229 -6.07 -21.69 2.78
N ARG A 230 -6.20 -20.40 2.54
CA ARG A 230 -5.11 -19.51 2.24
C ARG A 230 -5.22 -18.25 3.10
N LEU A 231 -4.13 -17.95 3.82
CA LEU A 231 -4.01 -16.72 4.59
C LEU A 231 -3.02 -15.81 3.86
N THR A 232 -3.49 -14.65 3.45
CA THR A 232 -2.67 -13.66 2.75
C THR A 232 -2.78 -12.32 3.45
N GLY A 233 -1.85 -11.42 3.19
CA GLY A 233 -1.91 -10.10 3.80
C GLY A 233 -1.17 -9.05 2.99
N GLN A 234 -1.56 -7.80 3.16
CA GLN A 234 -0.94 -6.65 2.51
C GLN A 234 -1.01 -5.41 3.38
N LEU A 235 -0.07 -4.49 3.17
CA LEU A 235 -0.19 -3.13 3.67
C LEU A 235 -1.36 -2.44 2.99
N ASP A 236 -2.14 -1.70 3.78
CA ASP A 236 -3.25 -0.91 3.27
C ASP A 236 -2.69 0.35 2.61
N GLU A 237 -2.69 0.36 1.29
CA GLU A 237 -2.24 1.46 0.46
C GLU A 237 -3.44 2.10 -0.22
N THR A 238 -3.35 3.41 -0.47
CA THR A 238 -4.34 4.15 -1.24
C THR A 238 -3.75 4.56 -2.57
N GLU A 239 -4.50 4.39 -3.66
CA GLU A 239 -4.12 4.96 -4.95
C GLU A 239 -4.09 6.49 -4.86
N PRO A 240 -3.16 7.15 -5.58
CA PRO A 240 -3.13 8.61 -5.61
C PRO A 240 -4.47 9.17 -6.10
N TYR A 241 -5.12 9.98 -5.26
CA TYR A 241 -6.32 10.71 -5.66
C TYR A 241 -5.92 11.81 -6.63
N ARG A 242 -6.58 11.86 -7.80
CA ARG A 242 -6.49 12.95 -8.77
C ARG A 242 -7.88 13.54 -8.91
N GLU A 243 -8.04 14.78 -8.50
CA GLU A 243 -9.23 15.55 -8.85
C GLU A 243 -9.33 15.63 -10.38
N ARG A 244 -10.52 15.38 -10.89
CA ARG A 244 -10.84 15.52 -12.32
C ARG A 244 -11.42 16.89 -12.57
#